data_5782ca8c78463e1f9e54e4c29500f1fd
#
_entry.id   5782ca8c78463e1f9e54e4c29500f1fd
#
_cell.length_a   1.000
_cell.length_b   1.000
_cell.length_c   1.000
_cell.angle_alpha   90.00
_cell.angle_beta   90.00
_cell.angle_gamma   90.00
#
_symmetry.space_group_name_H-M   'P 1'
#
loop_
_entity.id
_entity.type
_entity.pdbx_description
1 polymer ?
#
loop_
_entity_poly.entity_id
_entity_poly.type
_entity_poly.pdbx_seq_one_letter_code
_entity_poly.pdbx_strand_id
1 'polypeptide(L)'
;TADFEDRNLFHRLLAYVEAHYQSPITVADLANHALINKNRCTALFQKYTQTSPMKYVAKHRLFLAKNLIIGTDLSISEISEAVGYNQTSYFVEQFRRSYGLPPLKYRKQFGDSSKV
;
A
#
# COMPACT_ATOMS: atom_id res chain seq x y z
N THR A 1 12.21 19.49 18.98
CA THR A 1 12.73 18.24 19.53
C THR A 1 12.89 17.18 18.44
N ALA A 2 13.74 16.18 18.70
CA ALA A 2 13.95 15.08 17.74
C ALA A 2 12.65 14.36 17.41
N ASP A 3 11.77 14.19 18.39
CA ASP A 3 10.47 13.53 18.20
C ASP A 3 9.55 14.33 17.28
N PHE A 4 9.56 15.65 17.41
CA PHE A 4 8.78 16.52 16.54
C PHE A 4 9.30 16.44 15.11
N GLU A 5 10.62 16.48 14.92
CA GLU A 5 11.25 16.37 13.60
C GLU A 5 10.95 15.00 12.95
N ASP A 6 11.05 13.93 13.74
CA ASP A 6 10.76 12.57 13.24
C ASP A 6 9.32 12.47 12.76
N ARG A 7 8.35 13.00 13.53
CA ARG A 7 6.95 12.97 13.12
C ARG A 7 6.71 13.77 11.85
N ASN A 8 7.33 14.94 11.75
CA ASN A 8 7.21 15.75 10.53
C ASN A 8 7.78 15.04 9.32
N LEU A 9 8.97 14.45 9.45
CA LEU A 9 9.58 13.67 8.39
C LEU A 9 8.69 12.49 7.99
N PHE A 10 8.17 11.77 8.98
CA PHE A 10 7.32 10.62 8.71
C PHE A 10 6.03 11.03 8.00
N HIS A 11 5.40 12.14 8.39
CA HIS A 11 4.23 12.66 7.68
C HIS A 11 4.53 12.97 6.21
N ARG A 12 5.72 13.51 5.93
CA ARG A 12 6.14 13.76 4.54
C ARG A 12 6.34 12.48 3.76
N LEU A 13 6.89 11.45 4.40
CA LEU A 13 7.04 10.13 3.79
C LEU A 13 5.68 9.50 3.47
N LEU A 14 4.73 9.58 4.41
CA LEU A 14 3.38 9.07 4.20
C LEU A 14 2.67 9.80 3.06
N ALA A 15 2.83 11.13 2.99
CA ALA A 15 2.24 11.93 1.92
C ALA A 15 2.78 11.51 0.56
N TYR A 16 4.07 11.19 0.49
CA TYR A 16 4.67 10.71 -0.74
C TYR A 16 4.07 9.36 -1.17
N VAL A 17 3.93 8.43 -0.23
CA VAL A 17 3.31 7.13 -0.53
C VAL A 17 1.89 7.34 -1.04
N GLU A 18 1.11 8.19 -0.37
CA GLU A 18 -0.28 8.46 -0.76
C GLU A 18 -0.37 9.02 -2.18
N ALA A 19 0.57 9.89 -2.55
CA ALA A 19 0.58 10.53 -3.87
C ALA A 19 1.12 9.62 -4.98
N HIS A 20 1.95 8.63 -4.66
CA HIS A 20 2.72 7.89 -5.67
C HIS A 20 2.58 6.37 -5.62
N TYR A 21 1.70 5.81 -4.76
CA TYR A 21 1.60 4.35 -4.62
C TYR A 21 1.25 3.64 -5.92
N GLN A 22 0.61 4.32 -6.85
CA GLN A 22 0.22 3.74 -8.14
C GLN A 22 1.41 3.55 -9.09
N SER A 23 2.54 4.15 -8.76
CA SER A 23 3.78 4.06 -9.53
C SER A 23 4.81 3.25 -8.76
N PRO A 24 5.88 2.76 -9.40
CA PRO A 24 6.97 2.11 -8.67
C PRO A 24 7.58 3.07 -7.65
N ILE A 25 7.72 2.59 -6.41
CA ILE A 25 8.34 3.36 -5.32
C ILE A 25 9.48 2.52 -4.76
N THR A 26 10.64 3.16 -4.54
CA THR A 26 11.77 2.54 -3.84
C THR A 26 12.06 3.26 -2.54
N VAL A 27 12.83 2.63 -1.65
CA VAL A 27 13.28 3.31 -0.42
C VAL A 27 14.09 4.55 -0.76
N ALA A 28 14.88 4.50 -1.83
CA ALA A 28 15.65 5.67 -2.30
C ALA A 28 14.74 6.83 -2.69
N ASP A 29 13.62 6.55 -3.37
CA ASP A 29 12.65 7.60 -3.73
C ASP A 29 12.10 8.29 -2.50
N LEU A 30 11.71 7.50 -1.49
CA LEU A 30 11.19 8.01 -0.23
C LEU A 30 12.23 8.85 0.50
N ALA A 31 13.43 8.32 0.65
CA ALA A 31 14.52 9.00 1.36
C ALA A 31 14.89 10.32 0.67
N ASN A 32 15.01 10.30 -0.66
CA ASN A 32 15.34 11.49 -1.44
C ASN A 32 14.26 12.56 -1.30
N HIS A 33 13.00 12.17 -1.31
CA HIS A 33 11.90 13.14 -1.13
C HIS A 33 12.00 13.88 0.21
N ALA A 34 12.34 13.17 1.27
CA ALA A 34 12.44 13.75 2.61
C ALA A 34 13.84 14.30 2.92
N LEU A 35 14.78 14.22 1.98
CA LEU A 35 16.18 14.67 2.16
C LEU A 35 16.88 13.98 3.34
N ILE A 36 16.65 12.67 3.46
CA ILE A 36 17.29 11.83 4.46
C ILE A 36 17.91 10.62 3.78
N ASN A 37 18.75 9.88 4.52
CA ASN A 37 19.30 8.64 3.97
C ASN A 37 18.34 7.47 4.14
N LYS A 38 18.63 6.36 3.44
CA LYS A 38 17.77 5.16 3.45
C LYS A 38 17.64 4.55 4.85
N ASN A 39 18.72 4.57 5.64
CA ASN A 39 18.70 4.00 6.98
C ASN A 39 17.74 4.76 7.88
N ARG A 40 17.75 6.08 7.82
CA ARG A 40 16.82 6.90 8.59
C ARG A 40 15.38 6.67 8.12
N CYS A 41 15.15 6.59 6.82
CA CYS A 41 13.84 6.29 6.28
C CYS A 41 13.30 4.97 6.84
N THR A 42 14.12 3.91 6.79
CA THR A 42 13.76 2.60 7.33
C THR A 42 13.47 2.66 8.83
N ALA A 43 14.30 3.40 9.58
CA ALA A 43 14.12 3.55 11.03
C ALA A 43 12.81 4.26 11.37
N LEU A 44 12.42 5.29 10.60
CA LEU A 44 11.17 6.00 10.82
C LEU A 44 9.95 5.09 10.59
N PHE A 45 9.95 4.32 9.50
CA PHE A 45 8.87 3.36 9.27
C PHE A 45 8.81 2.31 10.38
N GLN A 46 9.96 1.80 10.80
CA GLN A 46 10.01 0.83 11.89
C GLN A 46 9.46 1.43 13.19
N LYS A 47 9.82 2.67 13.49
CA LYS A 47 9.37 3.36 14.70
C LYS A 47 7.85 3.55 14.72
N TYR A 48 7.26 4.00 13.62
CA TYR A 48 5.85 4.39 13.60
C TYR A 48 4.89 3.32 13.10
N THR A 49 5.38 2.35 12.32
CA THR A 49 4.50 1.31 11.73
C THR A 49 4.91 -0.10 12.09
N GLN A 50 6.06 -0.29 12.73
CA GLN A 50 6.64 -1.59 13.07
C GLN A 50 6.86 -2.47 11.83
N THR A 51 7.06 -1.85 10.67
CA THR A 51 7.32 -2.58 9.43
C THR A 51 8.29 -1.78 8.54
N SER A 52 8.81 -2.42 7.51
CA SER A 52 9.71 -1.76 6.56
C SER A 52 8.92 -0.84 5.63
N PRO A 53 9.60 0.14 4.99
CA PRO A 53 8.93 1.04 4.05
C PRO A 53 8.21 0.30 2.92
N MET A 54 8.85 -0.69 2.30
CA MET A 54 8.25 -1.40 1.17
C MET A 54 7.10 -2.30 1.60
N LYS A 55 7.17 -2.89 2.78
CA LYS A 55 6.03 -3.64 3.33
C LYS A 55 4.86 -2.71 3.63
N TYR A 56 5.14 -1.51 4.12
CA TYR A 56 4.08 -0.52 4.33
C TYR A 56 3.40 -0.15 3.01
N VAL A 57 4.17 0.13 1.97
CA VAL A 57 3.62 0.45 0.64
C VAL A 57 2.75 -0.71 0.13
N ALA A 58 3.22 -1.95 0.26
CA ALA A 58 2.45 -3.12 -0.15
C ALA A 58 1.14 -3.24 0.62
N LYS A 59 1.18 -3.06 1.93
CA LYS A 59 -0.05 -3.09 2.76
C LYS A 59 -1.03 -2.00 2.36
N HIS A 60 -0.53 -0.81 2.06
CA HIS A 60 -1.35 0.32 1.62
C HIS A 60 -2.06 -0.01 0.30
N ARG A 61 -1.32 -0.54 -0.69
CA ARG A 61 -1.88 -0.95 -1.97
C ARG A 61 -2.96 -2.01 -1.80
N LEU A 62 -2.70 -3.03 -0.98
CA LEU A 62 -3.64 -4.12 -0.77
C LEU A 62 -4.88 -3.66 0.00
N PHE A 63 -4.73 -2.74 0.93
CA PHE A 63 -5.87 -2.15 1.64
C PHE A 63 -6.79 -1.41 0.68
N LEU A 64 -6.24 -0.57 -0.20
CA LEU A 64 -7.03 0.14 -1.21
C LEU A 64 -7.68 -0.84 -2.18
N ALA A 65 -6.94 -1.88 -2.58
CA ALA A 65 -7.50 -2.94 -3.44
C ALA A 65 -8.69 -3.62 -2.78
N LYS A 66 -8.59 -3.93 -1.49
CA LYS A 66 -9.71 -4.54 -0.75
C LYS A 66 -10.95 -3.66 -0.84
N ASN A 67 -10.80 -2.36 -0.63
CA ASN A 67 -11.93 -1.43 -0.71
C ASN A 67 -12.56 -1.42 -2.12
N LEU A 68 -11.74 -1.47 -3.15
CA LEU A 68 -12.25 -1.54 -4.54
C LEU A 68 -12.92 -2.87 -4.84
N ILE A 69 -12.39 -3.96 -4.30
CA ILE A 69 -12.96 -5.30 -4.49
C ILE A 69 -14.37 -5.38 -3.90
N ILE A 70 -14.58 -4.87 -2.72
CA ILE A 70 -15.89 -4.95 -2.05
C ILE A 70 -16.83 -3.81 -2.47
N GLY A 71 -16.29 -2.68 -2.92
CA GLY A 71 -17.08 -1.48 -3.18
C GLY A 71 -17.35 -1.17 -4.66
N THR A 72 -16.77 -1.92 -5.60
CA THR A 72 -16.94 -1.66 -7.04
C THR A 72 -17.13 -2.96 -7.81
N ASP A 73 -17.50 -2.82 -9.08
CA ASP A 73 -17.59 -3.95 -10.01
C ASP A 73 -16.38 -4.06 -10.94
N LEU A 74 -15.31 -3.30 -10.64
CA LEU A 74 -14.08 -3.37 -11.41
C LEU A 74 -13.54 -4.81 -11.44
N SER A 75 -12.94 -5.20 -12.56
CA SER A 75 -12.29 -6.50 -12.64
C SER A 75 -11.06 -6.54 -11.72
N ILE A 76 -10.65 -7.74 -11.38
CA ILE A 76 -9.46 -7.91 -10.55
C ILE A 76 -8.21 -7.36 -11.25
N SER A 77 -8.14 -7.54 -12.59
CA SER A 77 -7.05 -6.97 -13.38
C SER A 77 -7.04 -5.44 -13.33
N GLU A 78 -8.21 -4.81 -13.45
CA GLU A 78 -8.33 -3.35 -13.36
C GLU A 78 -7.93 -2.84 -11.96
N ILE A 79 -8.35 -3.55 -10.90
CA ILE A 79 -7.99 -3.18 -9.53
C ILE A 79 -6.49 -3.33 -9.31
N SER A 80 -5.90 -4.43 -9.76
CA SER A 80 -4.47 -4.67 -9.68
C SER A 80 -3.68 -3.48 -10.26
N GLU A 81 -4.04 -3.07 -11.46
CA GLU A 81 -3.40 -1.94 -12.13
C GLU A 81 -3.63 -0.63 -11.38
N ALA A 82 -4.87 -0.39 -10.95
CA ALA A 82 -5.25 0.85 -10.26
C ALA A 82 -4.47 1.08 -8.98
N VAL A 83 -4.09 0.02 -8.26
CA VAL A 83 -3.36 0.15 -7.00
C VAL A 83 -1.84 -0.02 -7.15
N GLY A 84 -1.34 -0.14 -8.39
CA GLY A 84 0.10 -0.07 -8.64
C GLY A 84 0.80 -1.39 -8.89
N TYR A 85 0.07 -2.49 -9.12
CA TYR A 85 0.67 -3.77 -9.52
C TYR A 85 0.67 -3.89 -11.04
N ASN A 86 1.80 -4.31 -11.60
CA ASN A 86 1.92 -4.51 -13.04
C ASN A 86 1.68 -5.96 -13.47
N GLN A 87 1.52 -6.88 -12.52
CA GLN A 87 1.19 -8.28 -12.79
C GLN A 87 0.04 -8.73 -11.91
N THR A 88 -1.08 -9.07 -12.53
CA THR A 88 -2.29 -9.47 -11.81
C THR A 88 -2.08 -10.73 -10.97
N SER A 89 -1.35 -11.72 -11.50
CA SER A 89 -1.10 -12.96 -10.77
C SER A 89 -0.32 -12.73 -9.47
N TYR A 90 0.66 -11.84 -9.49
CA TYR A 90 1.42 -11.48 -8.30
C TYR A 90 0.51 -10.78 -7.29
N PHE A 91 -0.30 -9.83 -7.76
CA PHE A 91 -1.28 -9.14 -6.92
C PHE A 91 -2.23 -10.13 -6.23
N VAL A 92 -2.79 -11.06 -7.00
CA VAL A 92 -3.74 -12.06 -6.47
C VAL A 92 -3.12 -12.85 -5.33
N GLU A 93 -1.88 -13.31 -5.50
CA GLU A 93 -1.18 -14.07 -4.47
C GLU A 93 -0.87 -13.21 -3.24
N GLN A 94 -0.42 -11.98 -3.43
CA GLN A 94 -0.14 -11.07 -2.31
C GLN A 94 -1.43 -10.75 -1.55
N PHE A 95 -2.54 -10.54 -2.25
CA PHE A 95 -3.83 -10.28 -1.63
C PHE A 95 -4.27 -11.49 -0.80
N ARG A 96 -4.19 -12.69 -1.38
CA ARG A 96 -4.55 -13.92 -0.67
C ARG A 96 -3.75 -14.09 0.62
N ARG A 97 -2.45 -13.82 0.58
CA ARG A 97 -1.59 -13.92 1.76
C ARG A 97 -2.00 -12.93 2.85
N SER A 98 -2.42 -11.74 2.47
CA SER A 98 -2.79 -10.69 3.44
C SER A 98 -4.20 -10.85 3.99
N TYR A 99 -5.16 -11.27 3.17
CA TYR A 99 -6.57 -11.30 3.53
C TYR A 99 -7.18 -12.70 3.62
N GLY A 100 -6.40 -13.73 3.34
CA GLY A 100 -6.81 -15.12 3.52
C GLY A 100 -7.59 -15.73 2.37
N LEU A 101 -8.08 -14.93 1.42
CA LEU A 101 -8.85 -15.38 0.26
C LEU A 101 -8.36 -14.67 -1.00
N PRO A 102 -8.41 -15.34 -2.16
CA PRO A 102 -8.18 -14.63 -3.43
C PRO A 102 -9.23 -13.54 -3.65
N PRO A 103 -8.90 -12.50 -4.44
CA PRO A 103 -9.80 -11.35 -4.60
C PRO A 103 -11.23 -11.69 -5.03
N LEU A 104 -11.41 -12.60 -5.99
CA LEU A 104 -12.77 -12.97 -6.43
C LEU A 104 -13.57 -13.65 -5.34
N LYS A 105 -12.94 -14.52 -4.57
CA LYS A 105 -13.60 -15.18 -3.43
C LYS A 105 -13.91 -14.16 -2.33
N TYR A 106 -13.01 -13.23 -2.11
CA TYR A 106 -13.20 -12.16 -1.14
C TYR A 106 -14.41 -11.30 -1.51
N ARG A 107 -14.51 -10.92 -2.78
CA ARG A 107 -15.66 -10.16 -3.29
C ARG A 107 -16.95 -10.93 -3.10
N LYS A 108 -16.95 -12.23 -3.43
CA LYS A 108 -18.14 -13.06 -3.29
C LYS A 108 -18.62 -13.12 -1.85
N GLN A 109 -17.69 -13.20 -0.90
CA GLN A 109 -18.02 -13.34 0.53
C GLN A 109 -18.33 -12.01 1.21
N PHE A 110 -17.60 -10.95 0.88
CA PHE A 110 -17.68 -9.67 1.58
C PHE A 110 -18.13 -8.50 0.70
N GLY A 111 -18.35 -8.72 -0.59
CA GLY A 111 -18.73 -7.66 -1.49
C GLY A 111 -20.08 -7.06 -1.14
N ASP A 112 -20.33 -5.83 -1.63
CA ASP A 112 -21.56 -5.09 -1.38
C ASP A 112 -22.73 -5.76 -2.12
N SER A 113 -23.63 -6.41 -1.37
CA SER A 113 -24.78 -7.10 -1.94
C SER A 113 -25.81 -6.15 -2.54
N SER A 114 -25.77 -4.86 -2.22
CA SER A 114 -26.68 -3.88 -2.80
C SER A 114 -26.43 -3.63 -4.27
N LYS A 115 -25.32 -4.11 -4.79
CA LYS A 115 -24.97 -3.98 -6.22
C LYS A 115 -25.53 -5.10 -7.09
N VAL A 116 -26.09 -6.10 -6.51
CA VAL A 116 -26.67 -7.23 -7.24
C VAL A 116 -27.98 -6.85 -7.89
#